data_a36360fc5ba6fc79d5a68c9d34770014
#
_entry.id   a36360fc5ba6fc79d5a68c9d34770014
#
_cell.length_a   1.000
_cell.length_b   1.000
_cell.length_c   1.000
_cell.angle_alpha   90.00
_cell.angle_beta   90.00
_cell.angle_gamma   90.00
#
_symmetry.space_group_name_H-M   'P 1'
#
loop_
_entity.id
_entity.type
_entity.pdbx_description
1 polymer ?
#
loop_
_entity_poly.entity_id
_entity_poly.type
_entity_poly.pdbx_seq_one_letter_code
_entity_poly.pdbx_strand_id
1 'polypeptide(L)'
;AESVPYETTFDEGLWSETSAANTANVWVVGEATGNEAPAAYISNDGESYAATLSSSQTISHLWKDFDFGETEDEFELTFDWKVTGRQEGNSVYGGIAAYLVDVAPLATGLLNSANMIAVVTGSDEWQTERVFLGNVTGEKRLVFTALGYTVDAELAIPAAIDNVSLSISSCPQVQGVTAENITTSTMDVAWTETGADSYTITYQAEGSEEELTETATSSPFTLEELTSATRYIITVTAVCGSDQAVASNAIAATTLQEPVELPYTCDFEEAGDNGWLLRNSTCTNQWYVGTRTGGTSRELFISSDGGTSATYSDSAGVVVAEKLFQLGATDSIRISFDVTVTGEGSYDYLKVFFVDPTVAIDPTTNNSIDYATSTYSTGTIGG
;
A
#
# COMPACT_ATOMS: atom_id res chain seq x y z
N ALA A 1 -30.52 -13.47 -8.59
CA ALA A 1 -29.08 -13.54 -8.73
C ALA A 1 -28.72 -14.27 -10.03
N GLU A 2 -27.67 -13.84 -10.70
CA GLU A 2 -27.10 -14.48 -11.89
C GLU A 2 -26.08 -15.51 -11.45
N SER A 3 -25.97 -16.65 -12.15
CA SER A 3 -24.97 -17.66 -11.81
C SER A 3 -23.57 -17.25 -12.28
N VAL A 4 -22.53 -17.59 -11.51
CA VAL A 4 -21.12 -17.49 -11.91
C VAL A 4 -20.72 -18.82 -12.55
N PRO A 5 -19.95 -18.87 -13.69
CA PRO A 5 -19.31 -17.72 -14.36
C PRO A 5 -20.27 -16.81 -15.13
N TYR A 6 -19.90 -15.53 -15.21
CA TYR A 6 -20.68 -14.49 -15.85
C TYR A 6 -19.77 -13.50 -16.59
N GLU A 7 -20.19 -13.06 -17.76
CA GLU A 7 -19.50 -12.06 -18.54
C GLU A 7 -20.53 -11.06 -19.12
N THR A 8 -20.12 -9.80 -19.26
CA THR A 8 -20.91 -8.76 -19.96
C THR A 8 -20.03 -7.71 -20.59
N THR A 9 -20.39 -7.29 -21.79
CA THR A 9 -19.95 -6.09 -22.49
C THR A 9 -21.01 -4.99 -22.47
N PHE A 10 -22.01 -5.12 -21.61
CA PHE A 10 -23.19 -4.25 -21.52
C PHE A 10 -24.07 -4.18 -22.77
N ASP A 11 -23.85 -5.04 -23.77
CA ASP A 11 -24.73 -5.14 -24.96
C ASP A 11 -26.18 -5.46 -24.62
N GLU A 12 -26.42 -6.17 -23.52
CA GLU A 12 -27.74 -6.54 -23.03
C GLU A 12 -28.42 -5.45 -22.18
N GLY A 13 -27.70 -4.33 -21.94
CA GLY A 13 -28.21 -3.19 -21.22
C GLY A 13 -27.60 -2.99 -19.83
N LEU A 14 -28.08 -1.97 -19.15
CA LEU A 14 -27.59 -1.53 -17.86
C LEU A 14 -28.01 -2.50 -16.73
N TRP A 15 -27.12 -2.71 -15.78
CA TRP A 15 -27.42 -3.31 -14.47
C TRP A 15 -28.35 -2.41 -13.66
N SER A 16 -28.71 -2.82 -12.45
CA SER A 16 -29.46 -1.97 -11.53
C SER A 16 -28.62 -0.78 -11.08
N GLU A 17 -29.26 0.37 -10.95
CA GLU A 17 -28.61 1.63 -10.61
C GLU A 17 -29.24 2.22 -9.33
N THR A 18 -28.43 2.85 -8.48
CA THR A 18 -28.89 3.55 -7.28
C THR A 18 -27.96 4.75 -7.04
N SER A 19 -28.48 5.95 -7.20
CA SER A 19 -27.72 7.18 -7.02
C SER A 19 -28.20 7.98 -5.81
N ALA A 20 -27.27 8.76 -5.23
CA ALA A 20 -27.64 9.70 -4.18
C ALA A 20 -28.56 10.79 -4.73
N ALA A 21 -29.55 11.19 -3.93
CA ALA A 21 -30.58 12.16 -4.37
C ALA A 21 -30.04 13.56 -4.71
N ASN A 22 -28.79 13.86 -4.34
CA ASN A 22 -28.12 15.15 -4.57
C ASN A 22 -27.21 15.18 -5.81
N THR A 23 -27.23 14.13 -6.63
CA THR A 23 -26.42 14.08 -7.86
C THR A 23 -27.29 13.98 -9.11
N ALA A 24 -26.86 14.63 -10.19
CA ALA A 24 -27.38 14.41 -11.53
C ALA A 24 -26.63 13.29 -12.26
N ASN A 25 -25.51 12.83 -11.68
CA ASN A 25 -24.67 11.80 -12.25
C ASN A 25 -25.31 10.42 -12.06
N VAL A 26 -25.61 9.76 -13.15
CA VAL A 26 -26.22 8.42 -13.18
C VAL A 26 -25.43 7.49 -14.09
N TRP A 27 -25.48 6.21 -13.83
CA TRP A 27 -24.92 5.23 -14.75
C TRP A 27 -25.87 5.05 -15.94
N VAL A 28 -25.27 5.03 -17.13
CA VAL A 28 -25.95 4.75 -18.41
C VAL A 28 -25.09 3.77 -19.24
N VAL A 29 -25.70 3.15 -20.23
CA VAL A 29 -25.01 2.31 -21.21
C VAL A 29 -25.10 2.95 -22.58
N GLY A 30 -23.97 3.01 -23.32
CA GLY A 30 -23.90 3.56 -24.66
C GLY A 30 -22.47 3.64 -25.20
N GLU A 31 -22.31 4.26 -26.35
CA GLU A 31 -21.06 4.34 -27.12
C GLU A 31 -20.30 5.66 -26.87
N ALA A 32 -20.74 6.51 -25.95
CA ALA A 32 -20.18 7.85 -25.75
C ALA A 32 -18.75 7.86 -25.20
N THR A 33 -18.22 6.72 -24.70
CA THR A 33 -16.85 6.58 -24.22
C THR A 33 -15.80 6.50 -25.32
N GLY A 34 -16.23 6.38 -26.58
CA GLY A 34 -15.34 6.17 -27.73
C GLY A 34 -14.90 4.73 -27.97
N ASN A 35 -15.50 3.76 -27.23
CA ASN A 35 -15.33 2.33 -27.52
C ASN A 35 -16.18 1.91 -28.72
N GLU A 36 -15.79 0.84 -29.41
CA GLU A 36 -16.57 0.29 -30.54
C GLU A 36 -17.85 -0.43 -30.11
N ALA A 37 -17.94 -0.79 -28.82
CA ALA A 37 -19.08 -1.46 -28.18
C ALA A 37 -19.68 -0.59 -27.06
N PRO A 38 -20.93 -0.82 -26.63
CA PRO A 38 -21.49 -0.15 -25.49
C PRO A 38 -20.69 -0.41 -24.22
N ALA A 39 -20.51 0.61 -23.40
CA ALA A 39 -19.92 0.54 -22.07
C ALA A 39 -20.87 1.16 -21.05
N ALA A 40 -20.76 0.78 -19.77
CA ALA A 40 -21.44 1.48 -18.70
C ALA A 40 -20.59 2.69 -18.26
N TYR A 41 -21.21 3.87 -18.19
CA TYR A 41 -20.48 5.10 -17.83
C TYR A 41 -21.37 6.09 -17.08
N ILE A 42 -20.75 7.07 -16.44
CA ILE A 42 -21.44 8.17 -15.78
C ILE A 42 -21.82 9.23 -16.78
N SER A 43 -23.10 9.62 -16.71
CA SER A 43 -23.66 10.72 -17.48
C SER A 43 -24.44 11.66 -16.56
N ASN A 44 -24.43 12.95 -16.85
CA ASN A 44 -25.22 13.97 -16.18
C ASN A 44 -26.46 14.41 -16.96
N ASP A 45 -26.64 13.94 -18.18
CA ASP A 45 -27.78 14.23 -19.08
C ASP A 45 -28.48 12.96 -19.59
N GLY A 46 -27.93 11.77 -19.25
CA GLY A 46 -28.44 10.47 -19.69
C GLY A 46 -27.93 9.98 -21.03
N GLU A 47 -27.09 10.73 -21.72
CA GLU A 47 -26.57 10.41 -23.06
C GLU A 47 -25.05 10.61 -23.17
N SER A 48 -24.54 11.75 -22.74
CA SER A 48 -23.12 12.09 -22.91
C SER A 48 -22.22 11.52 -21.83
N TYR A 49 -20.97 11.18 -22.18
CA TYR A 49 -19.92 10.82 -21.25
C TYR A 49 -19.41 12.08 -20.55
N ALA A 50 -20.16 12.53 -19.56
CA ALA A 50 -19.93 13.77 -18.83
C ALA A 50 -20.47 13.69 -17.40
N ALA A 51 -19.77 14.31 -16.45
CA ALA A 51 -20.22 14.40 -15.07
C ALA A 51 -20.45 15.85 -14.63
N THR A 52 -21.44 16.06 -13.79
CA THR A 52 -21.61 17.33 -13.07
C THR A 52 -20.73 17.31 -11.82
N LEU A 53 -19.91 18.36 -11.68
CA LEU A 53 -19.09 18.58 -10.51
C LEU A 53 -19.91 19.14 -9.36
N SER A 54 -19.54 18.76 -8.16
CA SER A 54 -20.18 19.22 -6.94
C SER A 54 -19.14 19.48 -5.86
N SER A 55 -19.36 20.47 -5.01
CA SER A 55 -18.58 20.68 -3.80
C SER A 55 -18.82 19.59 -2.74
N SER A 56 -19.80 18.72 -2.95
CA SER A 56 -20.07 17.54 -2.12
C SER A 56 -19.78 16.29 -2.92
N GLN A 57 -19.37 15.23 -2.24
CA GLN A 57 -19.14 13.93 -2.86
C GLN A 57 -20.40 13.46 -3.59
N THR A 58 -20.26 13.11 -4.86
CA THR A 58 -21.31 12.46 -5.65
C THR A 58 -21.10 10.93 -5.59
N ILE A 59 -22.15 10.18 -5.41
CA ILE A 59 -22.11 8.73 -5.27
C ILE A 59 -23.18 8.15 -6.17
N SER A 60 -22.76 7.27 -7.08
CA SER A 60 -23.66 6.54 -7.97
C SER A 60 -23.23 5.08 -8.03
N HIS A 61 -24.13 4.17 -7.71
CA HIS A 61 -23.91 2.74 -7.68
C HIS A 61 -24.49 2.07 -8.92
N LEU A 62 -23.72 1.21 -9.55
CA LEU A 62 -24.14 0.22 -10.53
C LEU A 62 -23.96 -1.15 -9.91
N TRP A 63 -24.99 -2.00 -9.92
CA TRP A 63 -24.93 -3.26 -9.21
C TRP A 63 -25.74 -4.38 -9.84
N LYS A 64 -25.31 -5.62 -9.55
CA LYS A 64 -25.98 -6.85 -9.91
C LYS A 64 -25.75 -7.93 -8.84
N ASP A 65 -26.78 -8.80 -8.67
CA ASP A 65 -26.70 -9.91 -7.73
C ASP A 65 -26.25 -11.17 -8.44
N PHE A 66 -25.28 -11.88 -7.83
CA PHE A 66 -24.68 -13.10 -8.32
C PHE A 66 -24.83 -14.23 -7.31
N ASP A 67 -24.99 -15.46 -7.83
CA ASP A 67 -24.96 -16.68 -7.04
C ASP A 67 -23.68 -17.46 -7.34
N PHE A 68 -22.80 -17.51 -6.34
CA PHE A 68 -21.52 -18.23 -6.40
C PHE A 68 -21.66 -19.72 -6.09
N GLY A 69 -22.86 -20.16 -5.67
CA GLY A 69 -23.09 -21.54 -5.24
C GLY A 69 -22.48 -21.85 -3.86
N GLU A 70 -22.42 -23.12 -3.53
CA GLU A 70 -21.84 -23.65 -2.28
C GLU A 70 -20.61 -24.54 -2.63
N THR A 71 -19.68 -24.02 -3.45
CA THR A 71 -18.47 -24.73 -3.88
C THR A 71 -17.26 -24.26 -3.07
N GLU A 72 -16.17 -25.01 -3.14
CA GLU A 72 -14.88 -24.61 -2.60
C GLU A 72 -14.01 -23.89 -3.67
N ASP A 73 -14.62 -23.52 -4.80
CA ASP A 73 -13.93 -22.82 -5.86
C ASP A 73 -13.50 -21.42 -5.42
N GLU A 74 -12.41 -20.97 -5.96
CA GLU A 74 -11.94 -19.59 -5.79
C GLU A 74 -12.30 -18.79 -7.03
N PHE A 75 -12.74 -17.55 -6.82
CA PHE A 75 -13.27 -16.72 -7.87
C PHE A 75 -12.39 -15.49 -8.10
N GLU A 76 -12.49 -14.96 -9.31
CA GLU A 76 -11.88 -13.69 -9.69
C GLU A 76 -12.86 -12.82 -10.46
N LEU A 77 -12.67 -11.50 -10.32
CA LEU A 77 -13.34 -10.45 -11.06
C LEU A 77 -12.32 -9.78 -11.97
N THR A 78 -12.64 -9.66 -13.26
CA THR A 78 -11.92 -8.76 -14.18
C THR A 78 -12.89 -7.75 -14.75
N PHE A 79 -12.43 -6.54 -14.98
CA PHE A 79 -13.20 -5.49 -15.65
C PHE A 79 -12.27 -4.44 -16.26
N ASP A 80 -12.69 -3.90 -17.38
CA ASP A 80 -12.05 -2.73 -17.95
C ASP A 80 -12.63 -1.46 -17.34
N TRP A 81 -11.77 -0.47 -17.11
CA TRP A 81 -12.17 0.78 -16.50
C TRP A 81 -11.44 1.98 -17.07
N LYS A 82 -12.05 3.14 -16.90
CA LYS A 82 -11.51 4.43 -17.31
C LYS A 82 -12.11 5.51 -16.41
N VAL A 83 -11.26 6.22 -15.70
CA VAL A 83 -11.64 7.35 -14.85
C VAL A 83 -10.40 8.16 -14.49
N THR A 84 -10.42 9.48 -14.69
CA THR A 84 -9.34 10.32 -14.21
C THR A 84 -9.71 10.93 -12.87
N GLY A 85 -9.05 10.54 -11.88
CA GLY A 85 -9.16 11.06 -10.53
C GLY A 85 -7.79 10.97 -9.89
N ARG A 86 -7.74 11.10 -8.60
CA ARG A 86 -6.53 10.88 -7.82
C ARG A 86 -6.86 10.23 -6.49
N GLN A 87 -5.89 9.53 -5.97
CA GLN A 87 -5.90 9.02 -4.61
C GLN A 87 -4.80 9.71 -3.80
N GLU A 88 -5.16 10.20 -2.62
CA GLU A 88 -4.22 10.76 -1.66
C GLU A 88 -4.37 10.01 -0.33
N GLY A 89 -3.41 9.16 -0.02
CA GLY A 89 -3.53 8.23 1.11
C GLY A 89 -4.76 7.33 0.97
N ASN A 90 -5.66 7.35 1.94
CA ASN A 90 -6.92 6.59 1.93
C ASN A 90 -8.10 7.34 1.30
N SER A 91 -7.88 8.56 0.80
CA SER A 91 -8.94 9.39 0.22
C SER A 91 -8.92 9.32 -1.30
N VAL A 92 -10.07 9.00 -1.90
CA VAL A 92 -10.24 8.95 -3.36
C VAL A 92 -11.00 10.20 -3.81
N TYR A 93 -10.39 10.97 -4.69
CA TYR A 93 -10.94 12.17 -5.32
C TYR A 93 -11.24 11.89 -6.79
N GLY A 94 -12.42 11.33 -7.04
CA GLY A 94 -12.78 10.75 -8.32
C GLY A 94 -12.20 9.33 -8.47
N GLY A 95 -13.04 8.39 -8.88
CA GLY A 95 -12.63 6.99 -9.03
C GLY A 95 -13.82 6.04 -9.10
N ILE A 96 -13.51 4.77 -9.23
CA ILE A 96 -14.47 3.67 -9.13
C ILE A 96 -14.03 2.78 -7.98
N ALA A 97 -14.93 2.55 -7.03
CA ALA A 97 -14.73 1.55 -6.00
C ALA A 97 -15.64 0.35 -6.28
N ALA A 98 -15.07 -0.85 -6.30
CA ALA A 98 -15.80 -2.11 -6.40
C ALA A 98 -16.01 -2.73 -5.02
N TYR A 99 -17.20 -3.23 -4.77
CA TYR A 99 -17.58 -3.88 -3.51
C TYR A 99 -18.26 -5.22 -3.78
N LEU A 100 -18.01 -6.18 -2.90
CA LEU A 100 -18.76 -7.42 -2.83
C LEU A 100 -19.49 -7.48 -1.48
N VAL A 101 -20.81 -7.41 -1.50
CA VAL A 101 -21.64 -7.30 -0.29
C VAL A 101 -22.73 -8.37 -0.26
N ASP A 102 -23.28 -8.64 0.91
CA ASP A 102 -24.47 -9.47 1.02
C ASP A 102 -25.67 -8.82 0.34
N VAL A 103 -26.55 -9.64 -0.23
CA VAL A 103 -27.76 -9.14 -0.90
C VAL A 103 -28.69 -8.50 0.13
N ALA A 104 -28.82 -7.19 0.06
CA ALA A 104 -29.66 -6.37 0.94
C ALA A 104 -30.07 -5.07 0.20
N PRO A 105 -31.05 -4.32 0.70
CA PRO A 105 -31.33 -2.97 0.16
C PRO A 105 -30.09 -2.11 0.19
N LEU A 106 -29.69 -1.56 -0.98
CA LEU A 106 -28.48 -0.77 -1.13
C LEU A 106 -28.71 0.64 -0.60
N ALA A 107 -27.81 1.11 0.26
CA ALA A 107 -27.79 2.50 0.70
C ALA A 107 -27.34 3.42 -0.46
N THR A 108 -27.82 4.66 -0.48
CA THR A 108 -27.45 5.66 -1.49
C THR A 108 -26.15 6.41 -1.16
N GLY A 109 -25.53 6.10 -0.02
CA GLY A 109 -24.27 6.68 0.45
C GLY A 109 -23.09 5.72 0.27
N LEU A 110 -21.92 6.12 0.80
CA LEU A 110 -20.73 5.26 0.80
C LEU A 110 -21.02 3.91 1.47
N LEU A 111 -20.56 2.85 0.84
CA LEU A 111 -20.59 1.51 1.41
C LEU A 111 -19.46 1.32 2.43
N ASN A 112 -19.59 0.30 3.27
CA ASN A 112 -18.55 -0.03 4.25
C ASN A 112 -17.27 -0.45 3.52
N SER A 113 -16.15 0.23 3.80
CA SER A 113 -14.85 -0.05 3.20
C SER A 113 -14.32 -1.46 3.48
N ALA A 114 -14.82 -2.14 4.52
CA ALA A 114 -14.47 -3.54 4.80
C ALA A 114 -14.93 -4.52 3.70
N ASN A 115 -15.89 -4.12 2.88
CA ASN A 115 -16.40 -4.92 1.76
C ASN A 115 -15.87 -4.44 0.41
N MET A 116 -14.96 -3.48 0.40
CA MET A 116 -14.34 -2.97 -0.80
C MET A 116 -13.29 -3.96 -1.31
N ILE A 117 -13.39 -4.34 -2.57
CA ILE A 117 -12.52 -5.31 -3.21
C ILE A 117 -11.52 -4.66 -4.17
N ALA A 118 -11.83 -3.48 -4.71
CA ALA A 118 -10.92 -2.71 -5.54
C ALA A 118 -11.26 -1.21 -5.50
N VAL A 119 -10.25 -0.38 -5.80
CA VAL A 119 -10.39 1.04 -6.10
C VAL A 119 -9.50 1.38 -7.28
N VAL A 120 -10.07 1.96 -8.33
CA VAL A 120 -9.35 2.36 -9.53
C VAL A 120 -9.56 3.84 -9.82
N THR A 121 -8.47 4.51 -10.25
CA THR A 121 -8.47 5.94 -10.57
C THR A 121 -7.22 6.34 -11.35
N GLY A 122 -7.22 7.49 -12.00
CA GLY A 122 -6.02 8.12 -12.55
C GLY A 122 -5.68 7.73 -13.99
N SER A 123 -6.61 7.17 -14.78
CA SER A 123 -6.41 6.91 -16.21
C SER A 123 -7.55 7.44 -17.05
N ASP A 124 -7.23 8.14 -18.15
CA ASP A 124 -8.16 8.51 -19.22
C ASP A 124 -8.16 7.51 -20.40
N GLU A 125 -7.30 6.51 -20.32
CA GLU A 125 -7.25 5.38 -21.23
C GLU A 125 -7.85 4.14 -20.54
N TRP A 126 -8.41 3.23 -21.34
CA TRP A 126 -8.91 1.97 -20.83
C TRP A 126 -7.79 1.13 -20.17
N GLN A 127 -8.04 0.68 -18.98
CA GLN A 127 -7.19 -0.20 -18.18
C GLN A 127 -7.99 -1.42 -17.79
N THR A 128 -7.34 -2.56 -17.60
CA THR A 128 -7.98 -3.75 -17.06
C THR A 128 -7.58 -3.94 -15.60
N GLU A 129 -8.56 -4.14 -14.74
CA GLU A 129 -8.36 -4.52 -13.35
C GLU A 129 -8.71 -5.99 -13.17
N ARG A 130 -7.90 -6.71 -12.39
CA ARG A 130 -8.11 -8.10 -12.00
C ARG A 130 -8.07 -8.22 -10.48
N VAL A 131 -9.13 -8.76 -9.91
CA VAL A 131 -9.32 -8.85 -8.46
C VAL A 131 -9.56 -10.30 -8.08
N PHE A 132 -8.70 -10.87 -7.24
CA PHE A 132 -8.93 -12.18 -6.65
C PHE A 132 -9.95 -12.05 -5.50
N LEU A 133 -11.03 -12.80 -5.59
CA LEU A 133 -12.10 -12.77 -4.59
C LEU A 133 -11.96 -13.88 -3.55
N GLY A 134 -11.14 -14.90 -3.85
CA GLY A 134 -11.01 -16.10 -3.03
C GLY A 134 -12.24 -16.99 -3.05
N ASN A 135 -12.41 -17.80 -2.01
CA ASN A 135 -13.59 -18.61 -1.85
C ASN A 135 -14.78 -17.74 -1.41
N VAL A 136 -15.76 -17.59 -2.29
CA VAL A 136 -17.01 -16.86 -2.07
C VAL A 136 -18.16 -17.84 -2.25
N THR A 137 -19.12 -17.82 -1.33
CA THR A 137 -20.28 -18.72 -1.38
C THR A 137 -21.59 -17.97 -1.30
N GLY A 138 -22.66 -18.59 -1.85
CA GLY A 138 -24.02 -18.10 -1.82
C GLY A 138 -24.24 -16.83 -2.66
N GLU A 139 -25.33 -16.12 -2.36
CA GLU A 139 -25.68 -14.91 -3.09
C GLU A 139 -24.93 -13.68 -2.59
N LYS A 140 -24.27 -12.97 -3.49
CA LYS A 140 -23.57 -11.71 -3.24
C LYS A 140 -23.97 -10.66 -4.26
N ARG A 141 -23.83 -9.40 -3.87
CA ARG A 141 -24.02 -8.24 -4.73
C ARG A 141 -22.68 -7.63 -5.09
N LEU A 142 -22.36 -7.59 -6.37
CA LEU A 142 -21.26 -6.80 -6.91
C LEU A 142 -21.74 -5.38 -7.15
N VAL A 143 -21.02 -4.39 -6.62
CA VAL A 143 -21.37 -2.97 -6.74
C VAL A 143 -20.14 -2.20 -7.26
N PHE A 144 -20.29 -1.51 -8.37
CA PHE A 144 -19.37 -0.49 -8.80
C PHE A 144 -19.89 0.88 -8.39
N THR A 145 -19.11 1.60 -7.63
CA THR A 145 -19.47 2.93 -7.12
C THR A 145 -18.61 3.98 -7.80
N ALA A 146 -19.22 4.83 -8.60
CA ALA A 146 -18.56 6.03 -9.11
C ALA A 146 -18.52 7.08 -7.99
N LEU A 147 -17.31 7.48 -7.66
CA LEU A 147 -17.01 8.48 -6.65
C LEU A 147 -16.61 9.78 -7.37
N GLY A 148 -17.47 10.80 -7.28
CA GLY A 148 -17.14 12.13 -7.74
C GLY A 148 -17.00 13.06 -6.53
N TYR A 149 -15.83 13.67 -6.39
CA TYR A 149 -15.60 14.66 -5.36
C TYR A 149 -14.62 15.68 -5.92
N THR A 150 -15.04 16.94 -6.07
CA THR A 150 -14.06 17.93 -6.44
C THR A 150 -14.52 19.36 -6.30
N VAL A 151 -13.57 20.19 -5.90
CA VAL A 151 -13.51 21.64 -6.13
C VAL A 151 -12.62 21.96 -7.34
N ASP A 152 -12.05 20.96 -8.02
CA ASP A 152 -11.08 21.11 -9.10
C ASP A 152 -11.65 20.56 -10.41
N ALA A 153 -11.86 21.45 -11.38
CA ALA A 153 -12.48 21.10 -12.67
C ALA A 153 -11.64 20.12 -13.51
N GLU A 154 -10.34 20.01 -13.27
CA GLU A 154 -9.46 19.11 -14.01
C GLU A 154 -9.65 17.63 -13.60
N LEU A 155 -10.34 17.35 -12.50
CA LEU A 155 -10.63 16.01 -12.00
C LEU A 155 -12.04 15.50 -12.36
N ALA A 156 -12.72 16.18 -13.25
CA ALA A 156 -14.12 15.95 -13.64
C ALA A 156 -14.29 14.89 -14.69
N ILE A 157 -13.65 13.74 -14.57
CA ILE A 157 -13.77 12.75 -15.61
C ILE A 157 -14.70 11.65 -15.17
N PRO A 158 -15.71 11.40 -16.01
CA PRO A 158 -16.70 10.38 -15.74
C PRO A 158 -16.04 9.01 -15.55
N ALA A 159 -16.59 8.21 -14.66
CA ALA A 159 -16.25 6.82 -14.56
C ALA A 159 -16.87 6.04 -15.74
N ALA A 160 -16.13 5.07 -16.28
CA ALA A 160 -16.62 4.09 -17.22
C ALA A 160 -16.07 2.71 -16.90
N ILE A 161 -16.88 1.68 -17.10
CA ILE A 161 -16.50 0.26 -16.99
C ILE A 161 -17.04 -0.51 -18.20
N ASP A 162 -16.31 -1.58 -18.55
CA ASP A 162 -16.68 -2.51 -19.62
C ASP A 162 -16.10 -3.89 -19.34
N ASN A 163 -16.43 -4.89 -20.16
CA ASN A 163 -15.83 -6.23 -20.15
C ASN A 163 -15.78 -6.85 -18.74
N VAL A 164 -16.88 -6.76 -17.98
CA VAL A 164 -16.94 -7.32 -16.64
C VAL A 164 -17.08 -8.84 -16.72
N SER A 165 -16.14 -9.56 -16.11
CA SER A 165 -16.15 -11.02 -16.01
C SER A 165 -15.98 -11.47 -14.56
N LEU A 166 -16.85 -12.37 -14.12
CA LEU A 166 -16.72 -13.15 -12.89
C LEU A 166 -16.50 -14.61 -13.28
N SER A 167 -15.36 -15.16 -12.90
CA SER A 167 -14.97 -16.53 -13.28
C SER A 167 -14.36 -17.30 -12.10
N ILE A 168 -14.29 -18.62 -12.23
CA ILE A 168 -13.46 -19.44 -11.35
C ILE A 168 -12.00 -19.12 -11.68
N SER A 169 -11.22 -18.83 -10.67
CA SER A 169 -9.80 -18.52 -10.85
C SER A 169 -9.03 -19.76 -11.27
N SER A 170 -8.36 -19.69 -12.42
CA SER A 170 -7.48 -20.77 -12.90
C SER A 170 -6.09 -20.72 -12.26
N CYS A 171 -5.75 -19.60 -11.61
CA CYS A 171 -4.46 -19.38 -10.98
C CYS A 171 -4.67 -18.59 -9.68
N PRO A 172 -4.84 -19.28 -8.56
CA PRO A 172 -5.18 -18.65 -7.28
C PRO A 172 -4.09 -17.73 -6.76
N GLN A 173 -4.50 -16.63 -6.11
CA GLN A 173 -3.58 -15.72 -5.47
C GLN A 173 -2.84 -16.40 -4.31
N VAL A 174 -1.53 -16.17 -4.24
CA VAL A 174 -0.70 -16.66 -3.14
C VAL A 174 -1.11 -16.00 -1.82
N GLN A 175 -1.27 -16.81 -0.78
CA GLN A 175 -1.63 -16.40 0.56
C GLN A 175 -0.54 -16.76 1.59
N GLY A 176 -0.59 -16.13 2.77
CA GLY A 176 0.28 -16.50 3.89
C GLY A 176 1.76 -16.20 3.64
N VAL A 177 2.08 -15.15 2.87
CA VAL A 177 3.48 -14.76 2.63
C VAL A 177 4.10 -14.28 3.94
N THR A 178 5.27 -14.83 4.28
CA THR A 178 6.07 -14.47 5.45
C THR A 178 7.55 -14.37 5.07
N ALA A 179 8.34 -13.65 5.89
CA ALA A 179 9.79 -13.61 5.78
C ALA A 179 10.40 -14.14 7.08
N GLU A 180 11.31 -15.12 6.95
CA GLU A 180 11.93 -15.84 8.07
C GLU A 180 13.44 -15.96 7.85
N ASN A 181 14.16 -16.49 8.84
CA ASN A 181 15.61 -16.74 8.77
C ASN A 181 16.41 -15.56 8.21
N ILE A 182 16.01 -14.35 8.62
CA ILE A 182 16.58 -13.10 8.11
C ILE A 182 18.03 -12.94 8.62
N THR A 183 18.95 -12.68 7.71
CA THR A 183 20.36 -12.36 7.98
C THR A 183 20.70 -10.93 7.52
N THR A 184 21.96 -10.61 7.43
CA THR A 184 22.44 -9.33 6.91
C THR A 184 22.30 -9.22 5.37
N SER A 185 22.20 -10.34 4.67
CA SER A 185 22.21 -10.41 3.20
C SER A 185 21.26 -11.44 2.60
N THR A 186 20.50 -12.16 3.42
CA THR A 186 19.54 -13.17 2.96
C THR A 186 18.25 -13.12 3.79
N MET A 187 17.16 -13.62 3.22
CA MET A 187 15.93 -13.96 3.95
C MET A 187 15.18 -15.08 3.22
N ASP A 188 14.51 -15.93 3.98
CA ASP A 188 13.61 -16.93 3.42
C ASP A 188 12.22 -16.32 3.30
N VAL A 189 11.66 -16.32 2.09
CA VAL A 189 10.28 -15.96 1.82
C VAL A 189 9.48 -17.24 1.74
N ALA A 190 8.48 -17.39 2.59
CA ALA A 190 7.60 -18.56 2.63
C ALA A 190 6.16 -18.14 2.32
N TRP A 191 5.39 -19.06 1.73
CA TRP A 191 3.98 -18.85 1.39
C TRP A 191 3.22 -20.16 1.35
N THR A 192 1.90 -20.09 1.30
CA THR A 192 1.04 -21.24 1.04
C THR A 192 1.07 -21.57 -0.44
N GLU A 193 1.54 -22.78 -0.81
CA GLU A 193 1.59 -23.22 -2.20
C GLU A 193 0.18 -23.40 -2.76
N THR A 194 -0.04 -22.92 -3.98
CA THR A 194 -1.32 -22.99 -4.70
C THR A 194 -1.38 -24.12 -5.74
N GLY A 195 -0.29 -24.89 -5.88
CA GLY A 195 -0.16 -25.90 -6.93
C GLY A 195 0.20 -25.30 -8.31
N ALA A 196 0.66 -24.05 -8.35
CA ALA A 196 1.15 -23.40 -9.55
C ALA A 196 2.44 -24.05 -10.09
N ASP A 197 2.74 -23.85 -11.37
CA ASP A 197 3.95 -24.38 -12.01
C ASP A 197 5.22 -23.71 -11.47
N SER A 198 5.11 -22.42 -11.13
CA SER A 198 6.17 -21.62 -10.52
C SER A 198 5.60 -20.40 -9.82
N TYR A 199 6.46 -19.65 -9.13
CA TYR A 199 6.14 -18.42 -8.42
C TYR A 199 7.17 -17.36 -8.78
N THR A 200 6.70 -16.14 -9.04
CA THR A 200 7.54 -14.96 -9.18
C THR A 200 7.55 -14.22 -7.86
N ILE A 201 8.71 -14.05 -7.24
CA ILE A 201 8.91 -13.25 -6.05
C ILE A 201 9.40 -11.87 -6.51
N THR A 202 8.63 -10.85 -6.23
CA THR A 202 8.99 -9.46 -6.54
C THR A 202 9.36 -8.77 -5.24
N TYR A 203 10.52 -8.09 -5.21
CA TYR A 203 10.98 -7.40 -4.03
C TYR A 203 11.70 -6.11 -4.37
N GLN A 204 11.52 -5.10 -3.53
CA GLN A 204 12.05 -3.75 -3.72
C GLN A 204 12.51 -3.18 -2.38
N ALA A 205 13.72 -2.61 -2.35
CA ALA A 205 14.17 -1.86 -1.18
C ALA A 205 13.32 -0.59 -1.02
N GLU A 206 12.86 -0.32 0.20
CA GLU A 206 12.05 0.86 0.48
C GLU A 206 12.78 2.15 0.10
N GLY A 207 12.11 2.99 -0.70
CA GLY A 207 12.69 4.23 -1.25
C GLY A 207 13.55 4.05 -2.51
N SER A 208 13.73 2.82 -3.00
CA SER A 208 14.32 2.55 -4.32
C SER A 208 13.25 2.57 -5.41
N GLU A 209 13.61 2.95 -6.63
CA GLU A 209 12.78 2.77 -7.82
C GLU A 209 13.07 1.43 -8.52
N GLU A 210 14.08 0.69 -8.09
CA GLU A 210 14.50 -0.58 -8.68
C GLU A 210 13.72 -1.74 -8.06
N GLU A 211 12.92 -2.42 -8.86
CA GLU A 211 12.22 -3.64 -8.53
C GLU A 211 13.02 -4.85 -9.02
N LEU A 212 13.21 -5.84 -8.17
CA LEU A 212 13.93 -7.07 -8.44
C LEU A 212 12.97 -8.26 -8.43
N THR A 213 13.26 -9.28 -9.23
CA THR A 213 12.41 -10.48 -9.32
C THR A 213 13.23 -11.75 -9.29
N GLU A 214 12.72 -12.77 -8.59
CA GLU A 214 13.23 -14.13 -8.59
C GLU A 214 12.13 -15.12 -8.94
N THR A 215 12.51 -16.28 -9.48
CA THR A 215 11.58 -17.36 -9.81
C THR A 215 11.83 -18.57 -8.93
N ALA A 216 10.78 -19.01 -8.24
CA ALA A 216 10.80 -20.20 -7.39
C ALA A 216 9.82 -21.27 -7.92
N THR A 217 10.08 -22.54 -7.60
CA THR A 217 9.17 -23.66 -7.89
C THR A 217 8.54 -24.25 -6.63
N SER A 218 8.95 -23.79 -5.46
CA SER A 218 8.41 -24.22 -4.16
C SER A 218 8.66 -23.15 -3.08
N SER A 219 7.90 -23.22 -2.02
CA SER A 219 8.06 -22.45 -0.78
C SER A 219 8.81 -23.31 0.27
N PRO A 220 9.70 -22.76 1.11
CA PRO A 220 10.20 -21.37 1.03
C PRO A 220 11.28 -21.19 -0.05
N PHE A 221 11.56 -19.94 -0.39
CA PHE A 221 12.66 -19.53 -1.28
C PHE A 221 13.57 -18.52 -0.58
N THR A 222 14.87 -18.69 -0.69
CA THR A 222 15.86 -17.80 -0.09
C THR A 222 16.22 -16.68 -1.06
N LEU A 223 15.92 -15.43 -0.70
CA LEU A 223 16.49 -14.26 -1.35
C LEU A 223 17.92 -14.07 -0.88
N GLU A 224 18.84 -13.83 -1.80
CA GLU A 224 20.27 -13.63 -1.55
C GLU A 224 20.74 -12.26 -2.02
N GLU A 225 21.97 -11.90 -1.69
CA GLU A 225 22.61 -10.63 -2.11
C GLU A 225 21.84 -9.36 -1.68
N LEU A 226 21.05 -9.46 -0.63
CA LEU A 226 20.33 -8.31 -0.08
C LEU A 226 21.28 -7.34 0.63
N THR A 227 20.92 -6.06 0.59
CA THR A 227 21.64 -5.03 1.34
C THR A 227 21.31 -5.12 2.84
N SER A 228 22.31 -5.03 3.70
CA SER A 228 22.13 -5.04 5.16
C SER A 228 21.38 -3.81 5.65
N ALA A 229 20.69 -3.92 6.78
CA ALA A 229 19.91 -2.84 7.40
C ALA A 229 18.87 -2.21 6.45
N THR A 230 18.32 -2.99 5.52
CA THR A 230 17.42 -2.50 4.46
C THR A 230 16.05 -3.14 4.59
N ARG A 231 15.00 -2.33 4.53
CA ARG A 231 13.62 -2.79 4.51
C ARG A 231 13.19 -3.08 3.07
N TYR A 232 12.70 -4.28 2.84
CA TYR A 232 12.19 -4.72 1.54
C TYR A 232 10.68 -4.87 1.59
N ILE A 233 10.01 -4.46 0.52
CA ILE A 233 8.60 -4.75 0.26
C ILE A 233 8.58 -5.94 -0.70
N ILE A 234 7.83 -6.99 -0.36
CA ILE A 234 7.88 -8.29 -1.04
C ILE A 234 6.47 -8.74 -1.38
N THR A 235 6.28 -9.21 -2.60
CA THR A 235 5.07 -9.90 -3.07
C THR A 235 5.43 -11.20 -3.74
N VAL A 236 4.48 -12.13 -3.80
CA VAL A 236 4.63 -13.42 -4.50
C VAL A 236 3.45 -13.62 -5.45
N THR A 237 3.73 -13.96 -6.69
CA THR A 237 2.73 -14.19 -7.74
C THR A 237 2.83 -15.62 -8.26
N ALA A 238 1.75 -16.37 -8.22
CA ALA A 238 1.68 -17.71 -8.81
C ALA A 238 1.63 -17.62 -10.34
N VAL A 239 2.29 -18.57 -11.02
CA VAL A 239 2.32 -18.71 -12.49
C VAL A 239 1.79 -20.09 -12.85
N CYS A 240 0.70 -20.16 -13.61
CA CYS A 240 -0.01 -21.38 -13.99
C CYS A 240 -0.06 -21.50 -15.51
N GLY A 241 0.91 -22.16 -16.11
CA GLY A 241 1.05 -22.23 -17.57
C GLY A 241 1.36 -20.87 -18.19
N SER A 242 0.44 -20.37 -18.98
CA SER A 242 0.51 -19.01 -19.58
C SER A 242 -0.20 -17.94 -18.77
N ASP A 243 -0.87 -18.31 -17.67
CA ASP A 243 -1.61 -17.40 -16.80
C ASP A 243 -0.81 -17.03 -15.56
N GLN A 244 -1.13 -15.88 -14.96
CA GLN A 244 -0.55 -15.42 -13.71
C GLN A 244 -1.66 -14.99 -12.76
N ALA A 245 -1.50 -15.31 -11.48
CA ALA A 245 -2.39 -14.81 -10.44
C ALA A 245 -2.21 -13.30 -10.23
N VAL A 246 -3.16 -12.70 -9.52
CA VAL A 246 -2.92 -11.42 -8.86
C VAL A 246 -1.81 -11.60 -7.81
N ALA A 247 -0.91 -10.63 -7.70
CA ALA A 247 0.14 -10.67 -6.69
C ALA A 247 -0.45 -10.78 -5.27
N SER A 248 0.25 -11.46 -4.39
CA SER A 248 -0.11 -11.51 -2.96
C SER A 248 -0.18 -10.12 -2.34
N ASN A 249 -0.80 -10.02 -1.18
CA ASN A 249 -0.62 -8.84 -0.35
C ASN A 249 0.88 -8.63 -0.06
N ALA A 250 1.33 -7.37 -0.14
CA ALA A 250 2.71 -7.04 0.12
C ALA A 250 3.03 -7.24 1.61
N ILE A 251 4.17 -7.84 1.88
CA ILE A 251 4.77 -7.86 3.21
C ILE A 251 6.00 -6.98 3.25
N ALA A 252 6.42 -6.60 4.44
CA ALA A 252 7.65 -5.87 4.64
C ALA A 252 8.57 -6.64 5.60
N ALA A 253 9.84 -6.78 5.21
CA ALA A 253 10.87 -7.41 6.02
C ALA A 253 12.16 -6.61 5.97
N THR A 254 12.92 -6.60 7.05
CA THR A 254 14.16 -5.82 7.16
C THR A 254 15.32 -6.74 7.45
N THR A 255 16.37 -6.68 6.61
CA THR A 255 17.62 -7.39 6.84
C THR A 255 18.32 -6.92 8.13
N LEU A 256 19.08 -7.80 8.75
CA LEU A 256 19.85 -7.45 9.95
C LEU A 256 20.93 -6.42 9.60
N GLN A 257 21.30 -5.63 10.58
CA GLN A 257 22.48 -4.76 10.48
C GLN A 257 23.77 -5.55 10.51
N GLU A 258 24.73 -5.16 9.70
CA GLU A 258 26.10 -5.60 9.84
C GLU A 258 26.77 -4.82 10.98
N PRO A 259 27.33 -5.51 12.01
CA PRO A 259 28.00 -4.83 13.09
C PRO A 259 29.26 -4.12 12.61
N VAL A 260 29.46 -2.89 13.06
CA VAL A 260 30.69 -2.14 12.79
C VAL A 260 31.66 -2.20 13.94
N GLU A 261 32.95 -2.29 13.64
CA GLU A 261 34.02 -2.28 14.64
C GLU A 261 34.34 -0.85 15.13
N LEU A 262 34.92 -0.75 16.33
CA LEU A 262 35.43 0.52 16.86
C LEU A 262 36.92 0.70 16.54
N PRO A 263 37.39 1.94 16.32
CA PRO A 263 36.64 3.21 16.35
C PRO A 263 35.76 3.41 15.10
N TYR A 264 34.57 3.96 15.28
CA TYR A 264 33.62 4.27 14.21
C TYR A 264 33.40 5.77 14.12
N THR A 265 33.33 6.30 12.92
CA THR A 265 32.93 7.67 12.61
C THR A 265 31.97 7.67 11.44
N CYS A 266 30.99 8.57 11.47
CA CYS A 266 30.03 8.77 10.40
C CYS A 266 29.76 10.26 10.25
N ASP A 267 29.93 10.77 9.06
CA ASP A 267 29.57 12.15 8.67
C ASP A 267 28.32 12.22 7.81
N PHE A 268 27.70 11.06 7.53
CA PHE A 268 26.53 10.87 6.69
C PHE A 268 26.70 11.30 5.22
N GLU A 269 27.91 11.57 4.72
CA GLU A 269 28.13 12.04 3.36
C GLU A 269 28.06 10.93 2.29
N GLU A 270 28.15 9.67 2.67
CA GLU A 270 27.97 8.54 1.75
C GLU A 270 26.49 8.40 1.33
N ALA A 271 26.27 7.78 0.17
CA ALA A 271 24.91 7.50 -0.32
C ALA A 271 24.16 6.53 0.61
N GLY A 272 22.83 6.61 0.60
CA GLY A 272 21.97 5.80 1.46
C GLY A 272 22.01 6.24 2.94
N ASP A 273 21.62 5.33 3.83
CA ASP A 273 21.50 5.59 5.26
C ASP A 273 22.79 5.35 6.05
N ASN A 274 23.91 5.18 5.37
CA ASN A 274 25.22 4.92 5.96
C ASN A 274 25.24 3.70 6.90
N GLY A 275 24.36 2.72 6.59
CA GLY A 275 24.16 1.51 7.37
C GLY A 275 23.48 1.74 8.74
N TRP A 276 22.82 2.89 8.92
CA TRP A 276 21.89 3.11 10.02
C TRP A 276 20.53 2.52 9.67
N LEU A 277 19.91 1.84 10.61
CA LEU A 277 18.55 1.35 10.45
C LEU A 277 17.57 2.35 11.02
N LEU A 278 16.69 2.87 10.15
CA LEU A 278 15.70 3.87 10.49
C LEU A 278 14.35 3.19 10.74
N ARG A 279 13.93 3.16 12.00
CA ARG A 279 12.63 2.58 12.40
C ARG A 279 11.62 3.69 12.58
N ASN A 280 10.88 3.96 11.53
CA ASN A 280 9.92 5.06 11.45
C ASN A 280 8.47 4.63 11.72
N SER A 281 8.14 3.34 11.52
CA SER A 281 6.77 2.83 11.62
C SER A 281 5.79 3.70 10.80
N THR A 282 4.60 3.94 11.32
CA THR A 282 3.56 4.81 10.72
C THR A 282 3.57 6.23 11.27
N CYS A 283 4.65 6.64 11.94
CA CYS A 283 4.77 7.99 12.49
C CYS A 283 4.87 9.04 11.35
N THR A 284 4.22 10.18 11.53
CA THR A 284 4.32 11.30 10.58
C THR A 284 5.72 11.89 10.57
N ASN A 285 6.30 12.05 11.77
CA ASN A 285 7.68 12.52 11.93
C ASN A 285 8.61 11.31 11.80
N GLN A 286 9.54 11.34 10.86
CA GLN A 286 10.38 10.21 10.51
C GLN A 286 11.85 10.61 10.43
N TRP A 287 12.76 9.66 10.72
CA TRP A 287 14.18 9.82 10.48
C TRP A 287 14.52 9.71 8.99
N TYR A 288 15.39 10.59 8.52
CA TYR A 288 15.95 10.58 7.18
C TYR A 288 17.46 10.85 7.24
N VAL A 289 18.19 10.28 6.27
CA VAL A 289 19.58 10.61 5.99
C VAL A 289 19.66 11.29 4.62
N GLY A 290 20.03 12.54 4.58
CA GLY A 290 20.05 13.30 3.34
C GLY A 290 20.46 14.75 3.51
N THR A 291 20.44 15.48 2.41
CA THR A 291 20.64 16.94 2.41
C THR A 291 19.29 17.62 2.40
N ARG A 292 18.90 18.19 3.54
CA ARG A 292 17.64 18.94 3.65
C ARG A 292 17.69 20.25 2.85
N THR A 293 16.56 20.81 2.54
CA THR A 293 16.44 22.13 1.90
C THR A 293 17.19 23.19 2.69
N GLY A 294 18.13 23.87 2.01
CA GLY A 294 19.00 24.89 2.61
C GLY A 294 20.23 24.36 3.34
N GLY A 295 20.38 23.04 3.44
CA GLY A 295 21.60 22.38 3.90
C GLY A 295 22.67 22.31 2.81
N THR A 296 23.93 22.14 3.21
CA THR A 296 25.09 21.99 2.30
C THR A 296 25.79 20.64 2.44
N SER A 297 25.39 19.84 3.43
CA SER A 297 25.92 18.50 3.71
C SER A 297 24.76 17.57 4.08
N ARG A 298 25.00 16.28 4.02
CA ARG A 298 24.07 15.26 4.47
C ARG A 298 24.11 15.16 6.00
N GLU A 299 23.00 14.82 6.57
CA GLU A 299 22.81 14.65 8.01
C GLU A 299 21.70 13.64 8.30
N LEU A 300 21.68 13.12 9.52
CA LEU A 300 20.53 12.35 10.05
C LEU A 300 19.56 13.33 10.73
N PHE A 301 18.34 13.44 10.25
CA PHE A 301 17.38 14.43 10.74
C PHE A 301 15.93 13.91 10.75
N ILE A 302 15.08 14.57 11.52
CA ILE A 302 13.63 14.32 11.53
C ILE A 302 12.96 15.19 10.47
N SER A 303 12.02 14.59 9.75
CA SER A 303 11.19 15.26 8.75
C SER A 303 9.76 14.75 8.81
N SER A 304 8.79 15.64 8.54
CA SER A 304 7.38 15.32 8.32
C SER A 304 6.94 15.50 6.86
N ASP A 305 7.87 15.84 5.97
CA ASP A 305 7.63 16.14 4.55
C ASP A 305 8.45 15.26 3.59
N GLY A 306 8.71 14.01 4.00
CA GLY A 306 9.41 13.04 3.17
C GLY A 306 10.92 13.30 3.02
N GLY A 307 11.58 13.90 4.01
CA GLY A 307 13.02 14.17 3.99
C GLY A 307 13.41 15.43 3.23
N THR A 308 12.45 16.27 2.84
CA THR A 308 12.72 17.51 2.13
C THR A 308 13.29 18.58 3.05
N SER A 309 12.75 18.70 4.26
CA SER A 309 13.21 19.69 5.25
C SER A 309 13.28 19.07 6.65
N ALA A 310 14.13 19.66 7.54
CA ALA A 310 14.19 19.29 8.94
C ALA A 310 13.09 19.98 9.72
N THR A 311 11.85 19.59 9.45
CA THR A 311 10.65 20.06 10.13
C THR A 311 9.91 18.88 10.72
N TYR A 312 9.13 19.12 11.75
CA TYR A 312 8.22 18.12 12.29
C TYR A 312 6.82 18.70 12.47
N SER A 313 5.84 17.82 12.42
CA SER A 313 4.44 18.14 12.68
C SER A 313 4.12 17.95 14.16
N ASP A 314 3.06 18.59 14.64
CA ASP A 314 2.52 18.41 15.99
C ASP A 314 1.80 17.05 16.15
N SER A 315 2.51 15.98 15.77
CA SER A 315 2.04 14.59 15.85
C SER A 315 2.89 13.83 16.84
N ALA A 316 2.25 13.26 17.85
CA ALA A 316 2.92 12.42 18.82
C ALA A 316 3.47 11.14 18.18
N GLY A 317 4.70 10.80 18.50
CA GLY A 317 5.33 9.58 18.04
C GLY A 317 6.76 9.43 18.54
N VAL A 318 7.25 8.21 18.50
CA VAL A 318 8.65 7.87 18.78
C VAL A 318 9.21 7.11 17.59
N VAL A 319 10.28 7.62 17.03
CA VAL A 319 11.02 6.99 15.92
C VAL A 319 12.46 6.77 16.33
N VAL A 320 13.08 5.72 15.82
CA VAL A 320 14.39 5.28 16.26
C VAL A 320 15.33 5.16 15.07
N ALA A 321 16.54 5.71 15.22
CA ALA A 321 17.67 5.43 14.35
C ALA A 321 18.69 4.62 15.15
N GLU A 322 19.10 3.47 14.65
CA GLU A 322 20.00 2.57 15.34
C GLU A 322 21.21 2.17 14.51
N LYS A 323 22.33 1.91 15.20
CA LYS A 323 23.55 1.38 14.64
C LYS A 323 24.11 0.28 15.52
N LEU A 324 24.41 -0.87 14.91
CA LEU A 324 24.96 -2.02 15.61
C LEU A 324 26.50 -1.96 15.65
N PHE A 325 27.08 -2.20 16.82
CA PHE A 325 28.53 -2.18 17.04
C PHE A 325 29.04 -3.53 17.52
N GLN A 326 30.13 -3.99 16.91
CA GLN A 326 30.93 -5.09 17.45
C GLN A 326 31.93 -4.53 18.47
N LEU A 327 31.71 -4.90 19.74
CA LEU A 327 32.60 -4.47 20.81
C LEU A 327 33.69 -5.51 21.04
N GLY A 328 34.94 -5.06 21.00
CA GLY A 328 36.06 -5.84 21.50
C GLY A 328 36.15 -5.79 23.04
N ALA A 329 37.17 -6.42 23.61
CA ALA A 329 37.47 -6.27 25.00
C ALA A 329 37.96 -4.84 25.29
N THR A 330 37.07 -4.00 25.82
CA THR A 330 37.34 -2.59 26.12
C THR A 330 36.76 -2.22 27.46
N ASP A 331 37.45 -1.35 28.18
CA ASP A 331 37.01 -0.90 29.52
C ASP A 331 36.04 0.29 29.44
N SER A 332 36.05 1.03 28.37
CA SER A 332 35.16 2.20 28.19
C SER A 332 34.96 2.59 26.74
N ILE A 333 33.76 3.08 26.42
CA ILE A 333 33.39 3.61 25.11
C ILE A 333 32.98 5.07 25.29
N ARG A 334 33.44 5.91 24.36
CA ARG A 334 32.99 7.30 24.26
C ARG A 334 32.16 7.46 22.99
N ILE A 335 30.98 7.99 23.13
CA ILE A 335 30.12 8.43 22.04
C ILE A 335 30.16 9.96 22.00
N SER A 336 30.36 10.53 20.84
CA SER A 336 30.28 11.97 20.60
C SER A 336 29.59 12.23 19.26
N PHE A 337 28.75 13.23 19.22
CA PHE A 337 28.01 13.65 18.01
C PHE A 337 27.66 15.13 18.12
N ASP A 338 27.55 15.78 16.97
CA ASP A 338 27.00 17.12 16.88
C ASP A 338 25.47 17.01 16.76
N VAL A 339 24.74 17.87 17.47
CA VAL A 339 23.28 17.83 17.49
C VAL A 339 22.68 19.21 17.52
N THR A 340 21.61 19.37 16.75
CA THR A 340 20.71 20.54 16.85
C THR A 340 19.32 20.02 17.12
N VAL A 341 18.72 20.42 18.23
CA VAL A 341 17.35 20.10 18.61
C VAL A 341 16.63 21.37 19.03
N THR A 342 15.50 21.62 18.40
CA THR A 342 14.59 22.72 18.75
C THR A 342 13.21 22.14 18.97
N GLY A 343 12.57 22.46 20.07
CA GLY A 343 11.26 21.92 20.41
C GLY A 343 10.85 22.25 21.85
N GLU A 344 9.74 21.71 22.28
CA GLU A 344 9.24 21.86 23.65
C GLU A 344 9.91 20.83 24.56
N GLY A 345 10.81 21.26 25.44
CA GLY A 345 11.69 20.39 26.24
C GLY A 345 11.09 19.26 27.05
N SER A 346 9.77 19.21 27.17
CA SER A 346 9.06 18.12 27.81
C SER A 346 8.37 17.16 26.83
N TYR A 347 8.29 17.53 25.54
CA TYR A 347 7.56 16.81 24.51
C TYR A 347 8.43 16.44 23.32
N ASP A 348 9.28 17.37 22.85
CA ASP A 348 10.11 17.19 21.66
C ASP A 348 11.57 17.09 22.09
N TYR A 349 12.13 15.90 22.07
CA TYR A 349 13.50 15.66 22.55
C TYR A 349 14.15 14.47 21.87
N LEU A 350 15.47 14.46 21.89
CA LEU A 350 16.32 13.33 21.54
C LEU A 350 16.78 12.61 22.80
N LYS A 351 16.72 11.30 22.80
CA LYS A 351 17.43 10.44 23.74
C LYS A 351 18.35 9.49 22.99
N VAL A 352 19.52 9.22 23.56
CA VAL A 352 20.45 8.22 23.05
C VAL A 352 20.54 7.09 24.05
N PHE A 353 20.36 5.88 23.58
CA PHE A 353 20.46 4.66 24.38
C PHE A 353 21.61 3.81 23.85
N PHE A 354 22.26 3.10 24.76
CA PHE A 354 23.18 2.04 24.45
C PHE A 354 22.64 0.75 25.07
N VAL A 355 22.19 -0.16 24.22
CA VAL A 355 21.42 -1.34 24.63
C VAL A 355 22.04 -2.61 24.08
N ASP A 356 21.75 -3.74 24.72
CA ASP A 356 22.08 -5.05 24.18
C ASP A 356 21.29 -5.30 22.87
N PRO A 357 21.88 -5.90 21.82
CA PRO A 357 21.19 -6.13 20.55
C PRO A 357 19.97 -7.06 20.66
N THR A 358 19.81 -7.77 21.77
CA THR A 358 18.60 -8.58 22.05
C THR A 358 17.42 -7.75 22.54
N VAL A 359 17.61 -6.47 22.85
CA VAL A 359 16.51 -5.58 23.25
C VAL A 359 15.65 -5.26 22.02
N ALA A 360 14.38 -5.63 22.09
CA ALA A 360 13.45 -5.30 21.03
C ALA A 360 13.26 -3.78 20.94
N ILE A 361 13.47 -3.25 19.74
CA ILE A 361 13.29 -1.84 19.42
C ILE A 361 12.04 -1.71 18.57
N ASP A 362 11.00 -1.10 19.13
CA ASP A 362 9.71 -0.95 18.49
C ASP A 362 9.29 0.53 18.49
N PRO A 363 9.33 1.21 17.34
CA PRO A 363 8.83 2.58 17.21
C PRO A 363 7.31 2.60 17.40
N THR A 364 6.81 3.64 18.05
CA THR A 364 5.40 3.72 18.41
C THR A 364 4.85 5.13 18.21
N THR A 365 3.55 5.24 17.92
CA THR A 365 2.80 6.49 17.95
C THR A 365 2.50 6.98 19.38
N ASN A 366 2.87 6.21 20.40
CA ASN A 366 2.78 6.62 21.80
C ASN A 366 3.98 7.50 22.21
N ASN A 367 3.77 8.35 23.20
CA ASN A 367 4.68 9.44 23.56
C ASN A 367 5.95 9.04 24.31
N SER A 368 6.23 7.77 24.57
CA SER A 368 7.44 7.38 25.30
C SER A 368 7.85 5.94 25.00
N ILE A 369 9.12 5.78 24.62
CA ILE A 369 9.81 4.50 24.76
C ILE A 369 10.70 4.62 26.01
N ASP A 370 10.46 3.80 27.00
CA ASP A 370 11.34 3.66 28.15
C ASP A 370 12.05 2.32 28.07
N TYR A 371 13.29 2.32 27.60
CA TYR A 371 14.14 1.14 27.66
C TYR A 371 14.65 0.98 29.08
N ALA A 372 13.76 0.55 29.97
CA ALA A 372 14.06 0.31 31.37
C ALA A 372 15.24 -0.69 31.59
N THR A 373 15.56 -1.48 30.58
CA THR A 373 16.68 -2.42 30.53
C THR A 373 17.97 -1.80 29.98
N SER A 374 17.94 -0.55 29.49
CA SER A 374 19.15 0.11 29.03
C SER A 374 20.08 0.39 30.20
N THR A 375 21.29 -0.13 30.13
CA THR A 375 22.32 0.16 31.14
C THR A 375 22.82 1.60 31.04
N TYR A 376 22.69 2.20 29.88
CA TYR A 376 23.16 3.55 29.57
C TYR A 376 22.13 4.30 28.74
N SER A 377 21.71 5.44 29.23
CA SER A 377 20.92 6.40 28.46
C SER A 377 21.41 7.82 28.74
N THR A 378 21.31 8.68 27.76
CA THR A 378 21.45 10.12 28.00
C THR A 378 20.23 10.63 28.74
N GLY A 379 20.36 11.78 29.41
CA GLY A 379 19.19 12.60 29.70
C GLY A 379 18.55 13.09 28.40
N THR A 380 17.45 13.84 28.54
CA THR A 380 16.80 14.52 27.43
C THR A 380 17.76 15.53 26.80
N ILE A 381 17.91 15.50 25.48
CA ILE A 381 18.69 16.46 24.68
C ILE A 381 17.71 17.31 23.92
N GLY A 382 17.72 18.63 24.16
CA GLY A 382 16.85 19.58 23.48
C GLY A 382 15.82 20.24 24.42
N GLY A 383 15.08 21.20 23.87
CA GLY A 383 14.15 22.10 24.55
C GLY A 383 14.51 23.55 24.35
#